data_e7b1ae5373e4d09c2a9acda03fa23387
#
_entry.id   e7b1ae5373e4d09c2a9acda03fa23387
#
_cell.length_a   1.000
_cell.length_b   1.000
_cell.length_c   1.000
_cell.angle_alpha   90.00
_cell.angle_beta   90.00
_cell.angle_gamma   90.00
#
_symmetry.space_group_name_H-M   'P 1'
#
loop_
_entity.id
_entity.type
_entity.pdbx_description
1 polymer ?
#
loop_
_entity_poly.entity_id
_entity_poly.type
_entity_poly.pdbx_seq_one_letter_code
_entity_poly.pdbx_strand_id
1 'polypeptide(L)'
;MPKWGSGRAVIRSMLAQARRGSKNSGPGLDYLRPMPAPILVEACVDSIESALAAARGGAQRIELCANLVEGGTTPSAGTLAICRARLDIPIFVLIRPRGGDFLYSAAELAVMLEDIRRAKQAGAQGVVVGVLRADGAIDSDRTRELVATARPLHVTFHRAFDVCRDANNALETLIGLGVERVLTSGQAATAPEGAETIAALVRQAAGRIAILPGGGVTPDNVAALVRATGVTEVHLTGAGVHRSAMTFRAKGVAIGNVAPRSEYEWSVTEEQQIQRVVATLRGV
;
A
#
# COMPACT_ATOMS: atom_id res chain seq x y z
N MET A 1 32.11 -10.05 44.98
CA MET A 1 32.07 -11.01 43.87
C MET A 1 31.45 -12.31 44.34
N PRO A 2 30.24 -12.70 43.95
CA PRO A 2 29.80 -14.10 44.02
C PRO A 2 29.65 -14.66 42.59
N LYS A 3 30.19 -15.89 42.45
CA LYS A 3 30.21 -16.70 41.21
C LYS A 3 28.78 -17.25 40.93
N TRP A 4 28.29 -17.08 39.70
CA TRP A 4 27.06 -17.75 39.21
C TRP A 4 27.44 -19.05 38.48
N GLY A 5 27.02 -20.17 39.08
CA GLY A 5 27.24 -21.51 38.52
C GLY A 5 26.13 -21.92 37.54
N SER A 6 26.51 -22.55 36.54
CA SER A 6 25.91 -23.24 35.41
C SER A 6 24.50 -23.83 35.57
N GLY A 7 23.53 -23.22 34.90
CA GLY A 7 22.13 -23.71 34.71
C GLY A 7 21.96 -24.65 33.47
N ARG A 8 22.99 -25.35 32.99
CA ARG A 8 22.91 -26.20 31.78
C ARG A 8 22.65 -27.69 32.04
N ALA A 9 22.60 -28.12 33.28
CA ALA A 9 22.45 -29.56 33.63
C ALA A 9 21.01 -30.02 33.87
N VAL A 10 20.07 -29.10 34.14
CA VAL A 10 18.70 -29.49 34.52
C VAL A 10 17.76 -29.72 33.31
N ILE A 11 18.05 -29.12 32.17
CA ILE A 11 17.20 -29.24 30.98
C ILE A 11 17.42 -30.56 30.20
N ARG A 12 18.56 -31.22 30.37
CA ARG A 12 18.83 -32.52 29.71
C ARG A 12 18.17 -33.73 30.38
N SER A 13 17.76 -33.64 31.64
CA SER A 13 17.14 -34.75 32.38
C SER A 13 15.62 -34.88 32.12
N MET A 14 14.95 -33.79 31.72
CA MET A 14 13.51 -33.83 31.50
C MET A 14 13.11 -34.28 30.06
N LEU A 15 14.04 -34.34 29.13
CA LEU A 15 13.79 -34.77 27.74
C LEU A 15 14.04 -36.28 27.51
N ALA A 16 14.60 -37.01 28.48
CA ALA A 16 14.92 -38.41 28.37
C ALA A 16 13.81 -39.36 28.90
N GLN A 17 12.81 -38.86 29.62
CA GLN A 17 11.74 -39.70 30.22
C GLN A 17 10.42 -39.75 29.44
N ALA A 18 10.28 -39.03 28.31
CA ALA A 18 9.06 -38.95 27.50
C ALA A 18 8.99 -40.00 26.36
N ARG A 19 9.87 -41.01 26.32
CA ARG A 19 9.92 -42.00 25.23
C ARG A 19 9.62 -43.44 25.65
N ARG A 20 8.67 -43.69 26.55
CA ARG A 20 8.09 -45.03 26.70
C ARG A 20 6.63 -44.93 27.14
N GLY A 21 5.73 -45.29 26.26
CA GLY A 21 4.38 -45.74 26.59
C GLY A 21 3.26 -44.83 26.14
N SER A 22 2.61 -45.27 25.14
CA SER A 22 1.18 -45.36 24.89
C SER A 22 0.80 -45.07 23.44
N LYS A 23 0.49 -46.14 22.72
CA LYS A 23 -0.35 -46.07 21.51
C LYS A 23 -1.77 -45.76 22.00
N ASN A 24 -2.17 -44.51 21.90
CA ASN A 24 -3.56 -44.11 21.87
C ASN A 24 -3.71 -43.02 20.82
N SER A 25 -4.36 -43.38 19.74
CA SER A 25 -4.87 -42.48 18.70
C SER A 25 -6.01 -41.64 19.26
N GLY A 26 -5.66 -40.53 19.89
CA GLY A 26 -6.61 -39.44 20.24
C GLY A 26 -6.70 -38.44 19.07
N PRO A 27 -7.79 -37.69 18.95
CA PRO A 27 -8.04 -36.78 17.80
C PRO A 27 -6.97 -35.70 17.68
N GLY A 28 -6.54 -35.49 16.46
CA GLY A 28 -5.41 -34.77 15.92
C GLY A 28 -4.99 -33.47 16.64
N LEU A 29 -3.68 -33.36 16.75
CA LEU A 29 -2.92 -32.14 17.02
C LEU A 29 -3.01 -31.14 15.84
N ASP A 30 -4.23 -30.78 15.43
CA ASP A 30 -4.48 -29.77 14.40
C ASP A 30 -4.44 -28.31 14.96
N TYR A 31 -4.07 -28.14 16.22
CA TYR A 31 -4.12 -26.84 16.92
C TYR A 31 -2.85 -25.97 16.78
N LEU A 32 -1.89 -26.33 15.91
CA LEU A 32 -0.66 -25.55 15.74
C LEU A 32 -0.43 -25.11 14.27
N ARG A 33 -1.47 -24.86 13.52
CA ARG A 33 -1.28 -24.03 12.34
C ARG A 33 -0.99 -22.61 12.85
N PRO A 34 0.16 -22.01 12.52
CA PRO A 34 0.37 -20.60 12.82
C PRO A 34 -0.77 -19.82 12.14
N MET A 35 -1.45 -18.98 12.92
CA MET A 35 -2.44 -18.07 12.36
C MET A 35 -1.78 -17.30 11.21
N PRO A 36 -2.41 -17.20 10.04
CA PRO A 36 -1.85 -16.41 8.95
C PRO A 36 -1.60 -15.00 9.46
N ALA A 37 -0.48 -14.40 9.04
CA ALA A 37 -0.19 -13.01 9.39
C ALA A 37 -1.35 -12.12 8.94
N PRO A 38 -1.76 -11.14 9.75
CA PRO A 38 -2.88 -10.27 9.39
C PRO A 38 -2.60 -9.54 8.07
N ILE A 39 -3.61 -9.47 7.19
CA ILE A 39 -3.52 -8.72 5.94
C ILE A 39 -3.39 -7.23 6.25
N LEU A 40 -2.36 -6.60 5.72
CA LEU A 40 -2.14 -5.17 5.88
C LEU A 40 -3.12 -4.36 5.02
N VAL A 41 -3.79 -3.40 5.62
CA VAL A 41 -4.69 -2.47 4.92
C VAL A 41 -3.99 -1.11 4.77
N GLU A 42 -3.73 -0.72 3.52
CA GLU A 42 -3.25 0.60 3.16
C GLU A 42 -4.40 1.45 2.65
N ALA A 43 -4.60 2.64 3.22
CA ALA A 43 -5.59 3.59 2.75
C ALA A 43 -4.94 4.71 1.93
N CYS A 44 -5.47 4.96 0.72
CA CYS A 44 -5.09 6.08 -0.13
C CYS A 44 -5.93 7.31 0.24
N VAL A 45 -5.28 8.39 0.61
CA VAL A 45 -5.91 9.60 1.18
C VAL A 45 -5.29 10.86 0.61
N ASP A 46 -6.06 11.95 0.52
CA ASP A 46 -5.62 13.25 0.01
C ASP A 46 -5.92 14.43 0.95
N SER A 47 -6.35 14.16 2.17
CA SER A 47 -6.59 15.17 3.19
C SER A 47 -6.24 14.65 4.58
N ILE A 48 -6.04 15.57 5.53
CA ILE A 48 -5.80 15.21 6.93
C ILE A 48 -7.03 14.53 7.55
N GLU A 49 -8.24 14.94 7.20
CA GLU A 49 -9.48 14.35 7.67
C GLU A 49 -9.60 12.89 7.22
N SER A 50 -9.33 12.63 5.93
CA SER A 50 -9.28 11.28 5.37
C SER A 50 -8.19 10.42 6.02
N ALA A 51 -7.01 10.97 6.26
CA ALA A 51 -5.90 10.28 6.91
C ALA A 51 -6.24 9.87 8.35
N LEU A 52 -6.85 10.77 9.13
CA LEU A 52 -7.32 10.48 10.49
C LEU A 52 -8.47 9.46 10.49
N ALA A 53 -9.41 9.56 9.55
CA ALA A 53 -10.50 8.60 9.42
C ALA A 53 -9.96 7.20 9.08
N ALA A 54 -8.99 7.10 8.16
CA ALA A 54 -8.33 5.85 7.81
C ALA A 54 -7.65 5.20 9.02
N ALA A 55 -6.89 5.98 9.79
CA ALA A 55 -6.22 5.49 11.00
C ALA A 55 -7.21 5.00 12.05
N ARG A 56 -8.28 5.75 12.35
CA ARG A 56 -9.33 5.32 13.29
C ARG A 56 -10.08 4.09 12.77
N GLY A 57 -10.21 3.95 11.46
CA GLY A 57 -10.79 2.77 10.81
C GLY A 57 -9.92 1.52 10.91
N GLY A 58 -8.67 1.65 11.35
CA GLY A 58 -7.74 0.54 11.56
C GLY A 58 -6.83 0.27 10.36
N ALA A 59 -6.66 1.21 9.44
CA ALA A 59 -5.61 1.14 8.42
C ALA A 59 -4.23 1.11 9.12
N GLN A 60 -3.35 0.23 8.65
CA GLN A 60 -2.01 0.10 9.20
C GLN A 60 -0.96 0.93 8.45
N ARG A 61 -1.30 1.49 7.30
CA ARG A 61 -0.48 2.40 6.50
C ARG A 61 -1.38 3.33 5.71
N ILE A 62 -0.91 4.52 5.41
CA ILE A 62 -1.55 5.38 4.41
C ILE A 62 -0.61 5.68 3.25
N GLU A 63 -1.17 5.78 2.05
CA GLU A 63 -0.58 6.48 0.93
C GLU A 63 -1.13 7.91 0.91
N LEU A 64 -0.28 8.89 1.16
CA LEU A 64 -0.66 10.29 1.17
C LEU A 64 -0.47 10.90 -0.21
N CYS A 65 -1.57 11.42 -0.76
CA CYS A 65 -1.67 12.00 -2.09
C CYS A 65 -2.21 13.45 -2.03
N ALA A 66 -2.31 14.05 -3.18
CA ALA A 66 -3.23 15.14 -3.51
C ALA A 66 -4.01 14.75 -4.76
N ASN A 67 -5.11 15.42 -5.08
CA ASN A 67 -5.80 15.33 -6.36
C ASN A 67 -6.14 13.90 -6.81
N LEU A 68 -6.82 13.13 -5.95
CA LEU A 68 -7.22 11.75 -6.25
C LEU A 68 -8.18 11.65 -7.45
N VAL A 69 -8.83 12.74 -7.85
CA VAL A 69 -9.65 12.81 -9.07
C VAL A 69 -8.82 12.48 -10.33
N GLU A 70 -7.54 12.83 -10.36
CA GLU A 70 -6.61 12.48 -11.44
C GLU A 70 -5.76 11.24 -11.14
N GLY A 71 -6.16 10.45 -10.16
CA GLY A 71 -5.40 9.28 -9.71
C GLY A 71 -4.23 9.59 -8.77
N GLY A 72 -4.22 10.80 -8.20
CA GLY A 72 -3.23 11.25 -7.23
C GLY A 72 -2.02 11.96 -7.85
N THR A 73 -1.55 13.00 -7.13
CA THR A 73 -0.28 13.72 -7.37
C THR A 73 0.46 13.89 -6.04
N THR A 74 1.69 14.42 -6.07
CA THR A 74 2.47 14.68 -4.86
C THR A 74 1.71 15.61 -3.90
N PRO A 75 1.55 15.26 -2.61
CA PRO A 75 0.88 16.11 -1.64
C PRO A 75 1.74 17.32 -1.26
N SER A 76 1.11 18.38 -0.74
CA SER A 76 1.85 19.52 -0.24
C SER A 76 2.69 19.16 0.99
N ALA A 77 3.81 19.86 1.17
CA ALA A 77 4.64 19.71 2.37
C ALA A 77 3.86 20.01 3.66
N GLY A 78 2.89 20.95 3.61
CA GLY A 78 2.01 21.26 4.74
C GLY A 78 1.11 20.10 5.13
N THR A 79 0.48 19.44 4.14
CA THR A 79 -0.34 18.25 4.38
C THR A 79 0.49 17.13 5.03
N LEU A 80 1.67 16.86 4.48
CA LEU A 80 2.58 15.84 5.03
C LEU A 80 3.00 16.15 6.48
N ALA A 81 3.39 17.40 6.75
CA ALA A 81 3.83 17.81 8.09
C ALA A 81 2.72 17.63 9.13
N ILE A 82 1.48 18.02 8.81
CA ILE A 82 0.32 17.88 9.71
C ILE A 82 -0.04 16.39 9.88
N CYS A 83 -0.04 15.59 8.80
CA CYS A 83 -0.27 14.15 8.92
C CYS A 83 0.78 13.49 9.82
N ARG A 84 2.06 13.80 9.65
CA ARG A 84 3.14 13.25 10.51
C ARG A 84 2.99 13.62 11.98
N ALA A 85 2.52 14.84 12.28
CA ALA A 85 2.28 15.29 13.65
C ALA A 85 1.07 14.63 14.31
N ARG A 86 0.16 14.04 13.55
CA ARG A 86 -1.13 13.53 14.02
C ARG A 86 -1.30 12.01 13.91
N LEU A 87 -0.42 11.32 13.21
CA LEU A 87 -0.54 9.89 12.90
C LEU A 87 0.65 9.10 13.40
N ASP A 88 0.38 7.99 14.07
CA ASP A 88 1.40 7.03 14.51
C ASP A 88 1.67 5.91 13.49
N ILE A 89 0.78 5.77 12.49
CA ILE A 89 0.94 4.77 11.42
C ILE A 89 1.89 5.26 10.32
N PRO A 90 2.56 4.36 9.60
CA PRO A 90 3.42 4.71 8.47
C PRO A 90 2.71 5.52 7.39
N ILE A 91 3.42 6.55 6.90
CA ILE A 91 2.99 7.40 5.79
C ILE A 91 3.90 7.14 4.61
N PHE A 92 3.33 6.70 3.50
CA PHE A 92 3.98 6.60 2.21
C PHE A 92 3.51 7.77 1.35
N VAL A 93 4.44 8.50 0.75
CA VAL A 93 4.14 9.75 0.03
C VAL A 93 4.15 9.48 -1.46
N LEU A 94 3.05 9.78 -2.14
CA LEU A 94 3.01 9.71 -3.60
C LEU A 94 3.92 10.78 -4.20
N ILE A 95 4.82 10.37 -5.09
CA ILE A 95 5.73 11.22 -5.85
C ILE A 95 5.33 11.15 -7.32
N ARG A 96 4.43 12.03 -7.70
CA ARG A 96 3.88 12.12 -9.05
C ARG A 96 3.63 13.58 -9.38
N PRO A 97 4.45 14.20 -10.25
CA PRO A 97 4.44 15.66 -10.44
C PRO A 97 3.19 16.18 -11.16
N ARG A 98 2.47 15.32 -11.89
CA ARG A 98 1.24 15.65 -12.64
C ARG A 98 0.37 14.43 -12.89
N GLY A 99 -0.87 14.66 -13.28
CA GLY A 99 -1.75 13.67 -13.90
C GLY A 99 -1.26 13.20 -15.29
N GLY A 100 -2.06 12.39 -15.96
CA GLY A 100 -1.73 11.80 -17.26
C GLY A 100 -0.77 10.60 -17.16
N ASP A 101 0.06 10.42 -18.19
CA ASP A 101 0.98 9.29 -18.33
C ASP A 101 2.17 9.32 -17.35
N PHE A 102 3.09 8.37 -17.50
CA PHE A 102 4.24 8.18 -16.63
C PHE A 102 5.58 8.33 -17.38
N LEU A 103 5.55 8.95 -18.56
CA LEU A 103 6.73 9.34 -19.32
C LEU A 103 7.10 10.77 -18.95
N TYR A 104 8.08 10.95 -18.10
CA TYR A 104 8.45 12.25 -17.56
C TYR A 104 9.63 12.89 -18.30
N SER A 105 9.65 14.23 -18.35
CA SER A 105 10.80 15.01 -18.79
C SER A 105 11.94 14.98 -17.75
N ALA A 106 13.11 15.51 -18.11
CA ALA A 106 14.20 15.68 -17.15
C ALA A 106 13.84 16.66 -16.03
N ALA A 107 13.05 17.71 -16.33
CA ALA A 107 12.59 18.68 -15.33
C ALA A 107 11.61 18.04 -14.34
N GLU A 108 10.66 17.22 -14.81
CA GLU A 108 9.74 16.49 -13.95
C GLU A 108 10.47 15.48 -13.07
N LEU A 109 11.47 14.78 -13.60
CA LEU A 109 12.32 13.89 -12.79
C LEU A 109 13.06 14.66 -11.69
N ALA A 110 13.59 15.84 -11.99
CA ALA A 110 14.25 16.68 -10.98
C ALA A 110 13.29 17.10 -9.86
N VAL A 111 12.02 17.42 -10.19
CA VAL A 111 10.97 17.67 -9.20
C VAL A 111 10.72 16.43 -8.34
N MET A 112 10.56 15.25 -8.96
CA MET A 112 10.35 13.99 -8.22
C MET A 112 11.49 13.69 -7.23
N LEU A 113 12.73 13.89 -7.63
CA LEU A 113 13.91 13.70 -6.77
C LEU A 113 13.90 14.66 -5.57
N GLU A 114 13.54 15.93 -5.79
CA GLU A 114 13.43 16.89 -4.70
C GLU A 114 12.25 16.57 -3.77
N ASP A 115 11.09 16.16 -4.31
CA ASP A 115 9.94 15.73 -3.52
C ASP A 115 10.29 14.53 -2.63
N ILE A 116 11.07 13.56 -3.12
CA ILE A 116 11.58 12.45 -2.31
C ILE A 116 12.45 12.96 -1.16
N ARG A 117 13.37 13.89 -1.41
CA ARG A 117 14.21 14.48 -0.35
C ARG A 117 13.37 15.18 0.71
N ARG A 118 12.34 15.93 0.30
CA ARG A 118 11.41 16.63 1.21
C ARG A 118 10.56 15.63 2.02
N ALA A 119 10.03 14.60 1.38
CA ALA A 119 9.29 13.56 2.07
C ALA A 119 10.15 12.87 3.15
N LYS A 120 11.41 12.55 2.81
CA LYS A 120 12.39 11.96 3.72
C LYS A 120 12.71 12.89 4.91
N GLN A 121 12.96 14.18 4.66
CA GLN A 121 13.21 15.17 5.71
C GLN A 121 11.99 15.36 6.63
N ALA A 122 10.79 15.25 6.09
CA ALA A 122 9.54 15.33 6.85
C ALA A 122 9.22 14.05 7.64
N GLY A 123 10.03 13.00 7.56
CA GLY A 123 9.87 11.77 8.33
C GLY A 123 8.83 10.81 7.76
N ALA A 124 8.63 10.77 6.44
CA ALA A 124 7.90 9.71 5.78
C ALA A 124 8.61 8.35 5.97
N GLN A 125 7.85 7.25 5.94
CA GLN A 125 8.40 5.89 6.03
C GLN A 125 8.58 5.25 4.66
N GLY A 126 7.92 5.78 3.63
CA GLY A 126 8.05 5.32 2.26
C GLY A 126 7.66 6.38 1.25
N VAL A 127 7.97 6.09 0.00
CA VAL A 127 7.54 6.86 -1.16
C VAL A 127 6.92 5.93 -2.20
N VAL A 128 6.02 6.49 -3.01
CA VAL A 128 5.33 5.77 -4.07
C VAL A 128 5.68 6.45 -5.38
N VAL A 129 6.30 5.71 -6.29
CA VAL A 129 6.85 6.25 -7.55
C VAL A 129 6.46 5.36 -8.73
N GLY A 130 6.66 5.85 -9.94
CA GLY A 130 6.53 5.03 -11.16
C GLY A 130 6.89 5.84 -12.39
N VAL A 131 7.81 5.32 -13.20
CA VAL A 131 8.31 5.95 -14.42
C VAL A 131 8.36 4.91 -15.53
N LEU A 132 7.81 5.25 -16.67
CA LEU A 132 7.84 4.42 -17.88
C LEU A 132 8.63 5.10 -19.00
N ARG A 133 9.13 4.30 -19.91
CA ARG A 133 9.69 4.72 -21.19
C ARG A 133 8.57 4.88 -22.22
N ALA A 134 8.85 5.55 -23.31
CA ALA A 134 7.89 5.74 -24.41
C ALA A 134 7.37 4.43 -25.02
N ASP A 135 8.13 3.33 -24.88
CA ASP A 135 7.73 2.00 -25.34
C ASP A 135 6.91 1.20 -24.31
N GLY A 136 6.56 1.82 -23.17
CA GLY A 136 5.80 1.21 -22.09
C GLY A 136 6.62 0.29 -21.17
N ALA A 137 7.93 0.20 -21.34
CA ALA A 137 8.79 -0.51 -20.39
C ALA A 137 9.05 0.34 -19.14
N ILE A 138 9.40 -0.33 -18.02
CA ILE A 138 9.93 0.37 -16.84
C ILE A 138 11.20 1.14 -17.23
N ASP A 139 11.26 2.43 -16.90
CA ASP A 139 12.50 3.19 -17.02
C ASP A 139 13.46 2.81 -15.87
N SER A 140 14.28 1.81 -16.13
CA SER A 140 15.16 1.22 -15.11
C SER A 140 16.18 2.21 -14.55
N ASP A 141 16.69 3.13 -15.38
CA ASP A 141 17.73 4.06 -14.95
C ASP A 141 17.14 5.14 -14.05
N ARG A 142 16.03 5.74 -14.46
CA ARG A 142 15.31 6.72 -13.63
C ARG A 142 14.72 6.09 -12.36
N THR A 143 14.16 4.88 -12.46
CA THR A 143 13.65 4.17 -11.28
C THR A 143 14.79 3.88 -10.29
N ARG A 144 15.96 3.48 -10.76
CA ARG A 144 17.16 3.27 -9.92
C ARG A 144 17.55 4.56 -9.18
N GLU A 145 17.54 5.70 -9.86
CA GLU A 145 17.86 7.00 -9.26
C GLU A 145 16.85 7.40 -8.18
N LEU A 146 15.54 7.21 -8.45
CA LEU A 146 14.48 7.46 -7.46
C LEU A 146 14.63 6.55 -6.24
N VAL A 147 14.85 5.24 -6.44
CA VAL A 147 15.09 4.27 -5.36
C VAL A 147 16.31 4.65 -4.53
N ALA A 148 17.44 4.98 -5.17
CA ALA A 148 18.66 5.38 -4.47
C ALA A 148 18.45 6.65 -3.64
N THR A 149 17.74 7.65 -4.18
CA THR A 149 17.41 8.90 -3.47
C THR A 149 16.48 8.65 -2.28
N ALA A 150 15.54 7.72 -2.41
CA ALA A 150 14.59 7.39 -1.36
C ALA A 150 15.23 6.70 -0.15
N ARG A 151 16.30 5.91 -0.35
CA ARG A 151 16.93 5.13 0.75
C ARG A 151 17.24 5.98 1.97
N PRO A 152 16.92 5.51 3.20
CA PRO A 152 16.46 4.16 3.58
C PRO A 152 14.93 4.00 3.56
N LEU A 153 14.14 4.92 3.00
CA LEU A 153 12.69 4.78 2.91
C LEU A 153 12.33 3.57 2.05
N HIS A 154 11.17 2.97 2.35
CA HIS A 154 10.57 1.97 1.48
C HIS A 154 10.08 2.60 0.18
N VAL A 155 10.13 1.83 -0.91
CA VAL A 155 9.66 2.27 -2.22
C VAL A 155 8.54 1.34 -2.72
N THR A 156 7.40 1.93 -3.06
CA THR A 156 6.33 1.27 -3.79
C THR A 156 6.33 1.76 -5.23
N PHE A 157 6.23 0.86 -6.20
CA PHE A 157 5.97 1.23 -7.59
C PHE A 157 4.45 1.21 -7.81
N HIS A 158 3.90 2.37 -8.20
CA HIS A 158 2.46 2.57 -8.30
C HIS A 158 1.85 2.00 -9.60
N ARG A 159 0.58 2.34 -9.88
CA ARG A 159 -0.22 1.84 -11.01
C ARG A 159 0.31 2.21 -12.40
N ALA A 160 1.45 2.89 -12.54
CA ALA A 160 2.20 2.88 -13.79
C ALA A 160 2.51 1.44 -14.26
N PHE A 161 2.58 0.50 -13.31
CA PHE A 161 2.68 -0.93 -13.59
C PHE A 161 1.49 -1.47 -14.42
N ASP A 162 0.29 -0.95 -14.19
CA ASP A 162 -0.91 -1.41 -14.89
C ASP A 162 -0.95 -1.01 -16.38
N VAL A 163 -0.16 -0.01 -16.76
CA VAL A 163 -0.05 0.45 -18.16
C VAL A 163 1.31 0.14 -18.77
N CYS A 164 2.15 -0.67 -18.09
CA CYS A 164 3.36 -1.18 -18.71
C CYS A 164 3.05 -2.25 -19.75
N ARG A 165 3.92 -2.41 -20.74
CA ARG A 165 3.71 -3.32 -21.88
C ARG A 165 3.81 -4.81 -21.53
N ASP A 166 4.52 -5.16 -20.45
CA ASP A 166 4.80 -6.54 -20.03
C ASP A 166 4.97 -6.59 -18.52
N ALA A 167 3.94 -7.08 -17.83
CA ALA A 167 3.89 -7.16 -16.36
C ALA A 167 4.96 -8.09 -15.79
N ASN A 168 5.24 -9.23 -16.46
CA ASN A 168 6.20 -10.22 -15.96
C ASN A 168 7.63 -9.67 -16.01
N ASN A 169 8.02 -9.04 -17.12
CA ASN A 169 9.31 -8.40 -17.24
C ASN A 169 9.44 -7.18 -16.30
N ALA A 170 8.38 -6.38 -16.20
CA ALA A 170 8.32 -5.24 -15.28
C ALA A 170 8.55 -5.68 -13.83
N LEU A 171 7.92 -6.78 -13.39
CA LEU A 171 8.09 -7.30 -12.03
C LEU A 171 9.55 -7.69 -11.74
N GLU A 172 10.19 -8.46 -12.63
CA GLU A 172 11.61 -8.84 -12.46
C GLU A 172 12.53 -7.60 -12.47
N THR A 173 12.24 -6.63 -13.33
CA THR A 173 12.98 -5.37 -13.36
C THR A 173 12.89 -4.65 -12.02
N LEU A 174 11.69 -4.52 -11.43
CA LEU A 174 11.49 -3.84 -10.14
C LEU A 174 12.14 -4.60 -8.99
N ILE A 175 12.08 -5.94 -8.99
CA ILE A 175 12.80 -6.79 -8.02
C ILE A 175 14.32 -6.51 -8.11
N GLY A 176 14.88 -6.50 -9.31
CA GLY A 176 16.31 -6.22 -9.53
C GLY A 176 16.73 -4.81 -9.13
N LEU A 177 15.82 -3.86 -9.10
CA LEU A 177 16.03 -2.48 -8.64
C LEU A 177 15.87 -2.31 -7.13
N GLY A 178 15.43 -3.36 -6.42
CA GLY A 178 15.24 -3.33 -4.97
C GLY A 178 13.99 -2.55 -4.55
N VAL A 179 12.96 -2.52 -5.37
CA VAL A 179 11.63 -2.00 -5.00
C VAL A 179 10.96 -3.02 -4.08
N GLU A 180 10.34 -2.55 -3.00
CA GLU A 180 9.75 -3.46 -2.00
C GLU A 180 8.30 -3.83 -2.29
N ARG A 181 7.60 -3.07 -3.15
CA ARG A 181 6.16 -3.26 -3.38
C ARG A 181 5.72 -2.79 -4.75
N VAL A 182 4.76 -3.49 -5.34
CA VAL A 182 4.05 -3.08 -6.57
C VAL A 182 2.58 -2.93 -6.27
N LEU A 183 2.04 -1.73 -6.49
CA LEU A 183 0.60 -1.45 -6.46
C LEU A 183 0.02 -1.69 -7.86
N THR A 184 -0.95 -2.59 -7.98
CA THR A 184 -1.50 -2.98 -9.28
C THR A 184 -2.98 -3.39 -9.20
N SER A 185 -3.71 -3.19 -10.29
CA SER A 185 -5.02 -3.80 -10.54
C SER A 185 -4.92 -5.07 -11.41
N GLY A 186 -3.69 -5.57 -11.67
CA GLY A 186 -3.47 -6.69 -12.55
C GLY A 186 -3.65 -6.33 -14.03
N GLN A 187 -3.32 -5.09 -14.40
CA GLN A 187 -3.52 -4.54 -15.77
C GLN A 187 -4.99 -4.57 -16.23
N ALA A 188 -5.93 -4.62 -15.29
CA ALA A 188 -7.37 -4.55 -15.55
C ALA A 188 -7.97 -3.23 -15.02
N ALA A 189 -9.23 -2.97 -15.31
CA ALA A 189 -9.91 -1.77 -14.80
C ALA A 189 -9.97 -1.76 -13.28
N THR A 190 -10.18 -2.93 -12.67
CA THR A 190 -10.23 -3.12 -11.21
C THR A 190 -9.40 -4.33 -10.77
N ALA A 191 -8.94 -4.32 -9.52
CA ALA A 191 -8.19 -5.45 -8.95
C ALA A 191 -9.01 -6.76 -8.90
N PRO A 192 -10.32 -6.77 -8.61
CA PRO A 192 -11.14 -7.97 -8.77
C PRO A 192 -11.14 -8.56 -10.19
N GLU A 193 -11.21 -7.71 -11.22
CA GLU A 193 -11.14 -8.16 -12.63
C GLU A 193 -9.75 -8.69 -13.00
N GLY A 194 -8.70 -8.11 -12.43
CA GLY A 194 -7.30 -8.52 -12.63
C GLY A 194 -6.82 -9.61 -11.67
N ALA A 195 -7.68 -10.25 -10.90
CA ALA A 195 -7.30 -11.17 -9.83
C ALA A 195 -6.43 -12.35 -10.31
N GLU A 196 -6.67 -12.87 -11.50
CA GLU A 196 -5.87 -13.95 -12.09
C GLU A 196 -4.42 -13.49 -12.37
N THR A 197 -4.26 -12.31 -12.97
CA THR A 197 -2.95 -11.69 -13.21
C THR A 197 -2.24 -11.41 -11.87
N ILE A 198 -2.95 -10.85 -10.88
CA ILE A 198 -2.39 -10.58 -9.55
C ILE A 198 -1.90 -11.88 -8.91
N ALA A 199 -2.68 -12.96 -8.97
CA ALA A 199 -2.27 -14.27 -8.45
C ALA A 199 -1.02 -14.82 -9.18
N ALA A 200 -0.91 -14.62 -10.49
CA ALA A 200 0.28 -14.99 -11.26
C ALA A 200 1.51 -14.18 -10.81
N LEU A 201 1.35 -12.87 -10.63
CA LEU A 201 2.41 -11.99 -10.12
C LEU A 201 2.86 -12.37 -8.70
N VAL A 202 1.92 -12.74 -7.81
CA VAL A 202 2.26 -13.23 -6.46
C VAL A 202 3.11 -14.50 -6.54
N ARG A 203 2.74 -15.46 -7.39
CA ARG A 203 3.55 -16.68 -7.60
C ARG A 203 4.93 -16.35 -8.17
N GLN A 204 5.01 -15.47 -9.17
CA GLN A 204 6.27 -15.06 -9.78
C GLN A 204 7.15 -14.29 -8.79
N ALA A 205 6.57 -13.39 -8.00
CA ALA A 205 7.26 -12.62 -6.97
C ALA A 205 7.96 -13.54 -5.94
N ALA A 206 7.33 -14.66 -5.57
CA ALA A 206 7.86 -15.65 -4.64
C ALA A 206 8.43 -15.02 -3.35
N GLY A 207 7.75 -13.99 -2.83
CA GLY A 207 8.16 -13.25 -1.63
C GLY A 207 9.30 -12.24 -1.81
N ARG A 208 9.85 -12.07 -3.03
CA ARG A 208 10.94 -11.12 -3.31
C ARG A 208 10.48 -9.66 -3.34
N ILE A 209 9.20 -9.43 -3.61
CA ILE A 209 8.53 -8.14 -3.65
C ILE A 209 7.07 -8.33 -3.25
N ALA A 210 6.47 -7.40 -2.52
CA ALA A 210 5.06 -7.47 -2.17
C ALA A 210 4.18 -7.04 -3.34
N ILE A 211 3.10 -7.78 -3.60
CA ILE A 211 2.07 -7.39 -4.56
C ILE A 211 0.90 -6.82 -3.78
N LEU A 212 0.59 -5.56 -4.03
CA LEU A 212 -0.44 -4.77 -3.35
C LEU A 212 -1.60 -4.52 -4.32
N PRO A 213 -2.71 -5.28 -4.28
CA PRO A 213 -3.85 -5.02 -5.14
C PRO A 213 -4.53 -3.72 -4.76
N GLY A 214 -4.82 -2.88 -5.77
CA GLY A 214 -5.55 -1.63 -5.64
C GLY A 214 -6.34 -1.29 -6.91
N GLY A 215 -7.34 -0.44 -6.73
CA GLY A 215 -8.33 -0.11 -7.77
C GLY A 215 -9.60 -0.96 -7.63
N GLY A 216 -10.69 -0.34 -7.16
CA GLY A 216 -11.97 -0.99 -6.99
C GLY A 216 -12.07 -1.97 -5.81
N VAL A 217 -11.12 -1.95 -4.87
CA VAL A 217 -11.18 -2.75 -3.65
C VAL A 217 -12.19 -2.15 -2.68
N THR A 218 -13.13 -2.98 -2.21
CA THR A 218 -14.25 -2.60 -1.33
C THR A 218 -14.42 -3.62 -0.21
N PRO A 219 -15.18 -3.30 0.86
CA PRO A 219 -15.52 -4.27 1.90
C PRO A 219 -16.18 -5.55 1.38
N ASP A 220 -16.91 -5.44 0.26
CA ASP A 220 -17.72 -6.54 -0.27
C ASP A 220 -16.90 -7.51 -1.14
N ASN A 221 -15.76 -7.08 -1.70
CA ASN A 221 -14.94 -7.90 -2.59
C ASN A 221 -13.56 -8.28 -2.01
N VAL A 222 -13.08 -7.60 -0.99
CA VAL A 222 -11.70 -7.75 -0.47
C VAL A 222 -11.37 -9.16 -0.01
N ALA A 223 -12.29 -9.86 0.66
CA ALA A 223 -12.05 -11.22 1.13
C ALA A 223 -11.91 -12.22 -0.02
N ALA A 224 -12.74 -12.09 -1.05
CA ALA A 224 -12.66 -12.92 -2.26
C ALA A 224 -11.35 -12.65 -3.00
N LEU A 225 -10.97 -11.37 -3.14
CA LEU A 225 -9.72 -10.96 -3.78
C LEU A 225 -8.49 -11.56 -3.06
N VAL A 226 -8.41 -11.41 -1.73
CA VAL A 226 -7.29 -11.95 -0.94
C VAL A 226 -7.20 -13.48 -1.08
N ARG A 227 -8.32 -14.20 -0.96
CA ARG A 227 -8.34 -15.67 -1.14
C ARG A 227 -7.93 -16.11 -2.54
N ALA A 228 -8.36 -15.39 -3.57
CA ALA A 228 -8.05 -15.73 -4.95
C ALA A 228 -6.58 -15.46 -5.31
N THR A 229 -5.98 -14.44 -4.71
CA THR A 229 -4.65 -13.95 -5.12
C THR A 229 -3.52 -14.37 -4.18
N GLY A 230 -3.83 -14.63 -2.90
CA GLY A 230 -2.84 -14.93 -1.88
C GLY A 230 -1.98 -13.73 -1.45
N VAL A 231 -2.45 -12.50 -1.67
CA VAL A 231 -1.75 -11.29 -1.25
C VAL A 231 -1.81 -11.10 0.26
N THR A 232 -0.82 -10.39 0.80
CA THR A 232 -0.70 -10.08 2.23
C THR A 232 -0.97 -8.61 2.55
N GLU A 233 -1.23 -7.80 1.55
CA GLU A 233 -1.53 -6.37 1.67
C GLU A 233 -2.65 -6.01 0.70
N VAL A 234 -3.47 -5.00 1.02
CA VAL A 234 -4.52 -4.45 0.14
C VAL A 234 -4.53 -2.93 0.21
N HIS A 235 -4.90 -2.29 -0.91
CA HIS A 235 -4.95 -0.85 -1.07
C HIS A 235 -6.34 -0.40 -1.50
N LEU A 236 -6.89 0.62 -0.82
CA LEU A 236 -8.21 1.18 -1.13
C LEU A 236 -8.33 2.63 -0.66
N THR A 237 -9.33 3.34 -1.19
CA THR A 237 -9.64 4.72 -0.75
C THR A 237 -10.62 4.75 0.42
N GLY A 238 -11.49 3.74 0.55
CA GLY A 238 -12.60 3.76 1.50
C GLY A 238 -13.55 4.95 1.29
N ALA A 239 -13.79 5.28 0.01
CA ALA A 239 -14.39 6.55 -0.40
C ALA A 239 -15.86 6.69 0.03
N GLY A 240 -16.18 7.89 0.51
CA GLY A 240 -17.52 8.45 0.70
C GLY A 240 -17.60 9.85 0.11
N VAL A 241 -18.70 10.54 0.36
CA VAL A 241 -18.96 11.89 -0.17
C VAL A 241 -19.13 12.88 0.98
N HIS A 242 -18.28 13.89 1.02
CA HIS A 242 -18.45 15.04 1.91
C HIS A 242 -19.23 16.15 1.21
N ARG A 243 -20.20 16.74 1.92
CA ARG A 243 -20.96 17.89 1.46
C ARG A 243 -20.53 19.15 2.19
N SER A 244 -20.29 20.19 1.42
CA SER A 244 -19.89 21.49 1.96
C SER A 244 -20.95 22.06 2.92
N ALA A 245 -20.49 22.61 4.02
CA ALA A 245 -21.31 23.40 4.95
C ALA A 245 -21.60 24.83 4.46
N MET A 246 -21.04 25.26 3.31
CA MET A 246 -21.37 26.56 2.74
C MET A 246 -22.87 26.64 2.45
N THR A 247 -23.51 27.73 2.88
CA THR A 247 -24.94 27.98 2.63
C THR A 247 -25.17 28.69 1.29
N PHE A 248 -24.26 29.58 0.91
CA PHE A 248 -24.31 30.21 -0.41
C PHE A 248 -23.87 29.23 -1.50
N ARG A 249 -24.61 29.20 -2.60
CA ARG A 249 -24.33 28.36 -3.78
C ARG A 249 -24.32 29.26 -5.02
N ALA A 250 -23.15 29.43 -5.65
CA ALA A 250 -23.02 30.11 -6.93
C ALA A 250 -23.71 29.26 -8.03
N LYS A 251 -24.45 29.92 -8.90
CA LYS A 251 -25.13 29.25 -10.03
C LYS A 251 -24.31 29.43 -11.31
N GLY A 252 -24.11 28.35 -12.07
CA GLY A 252 -23.50 28.41 -13.39
C GLY A 252 -22.01 28.70 -13.41
N VAL A 253 -21.31 28.57 -12.27
CA VAL A 253 -19.86 28.70 -12.17
C VAL A 253 -19.25 27.32 -11.90
N ALA A 254 -18.40 26.86 -12.80
CA ALA A 254 -17.55 25.68 -12.61
C ALA A 254 -16.09 26.14 -12.48
N ILE A 255 -15.35 25.59 -11.51
CA ILE A 255 -13.94 25.84 -11.30
C ILE A 255 -13.17 24.59 -11.74
N GLY A 256 -12.32 24.74 -12.75
CA GLY A 256 -11.59 23.62 -13.32
C GLY A 256 -12.26 22.96 -14.52
N ASN A 257 -11.51 22.09 -15.19
CA ASN A 257 -11.94 21.43 -16.45
C ASN A 257 -12.46 20.01 -16.26
N VAL A 258 -12.29 19.42 -15.09
CA VAL A 258 -12.90 18.15 -14.73
C VAL A 258 -14.22 18.50 -14.07
N ALA A 259 -15.33 18.17 -14.71
CA ALA A 259 -16.66 18.45 -14.17
C ALA A 259 -16.85 17.69 -12.86
N PRO A 260 -16.77 18.35 -11.68
CA PRO A 260 -17.18 17.73 -10.44
C PRO A 260 -18.69 17.52 -10.49
N ARG A 261 -19.19 16.55 -9.75
CA ARG A 261 -20.65 16.41 -9.56
C ARG A 261 -21.23 17.71 -8.98
N SER A 262 -20.43 18.42 -8.20
CA SER A 262 -20.73 19.73 -7.60
C SER A 262 -19.46 20.35 -7.04
N GLU A 263 -19.30 21.69 -7.12
CA GLU A 263 -18.24 22.43 -6.39
C GLU A 263 -18.38 22.33 -4.85
N TYR A 264 -19.49 21.78 -4.39
CA TYR A 264 -19.84 21.68 -2.97
C TYR A 264 -19.88 20.26 -2.46
N GLU A 265 -19.35 19.30 -3.23
CA GLU A 265 -19.21 17.90 -2.84
C GLU A 265 -17.85 17.38 -3.32
N TRP A 266 -17.17 16.63 -2.44
CA TRP A 266 -15.89 15.99 -2.79
C TRP A 266 -15.76 14.63 -2.11
N SER A 267 -14.88 13.80 -2.63
CA SER A 267 -14.61 12.49 -2.06
C SER A 267 -13.79 12.63 -0.79
N VAL A 268 -14.07 11.79 0.21
CA VAL A 268 -13.29 11.64 1.44
C VAL A 268 -13.18 10.16 1.79
N THR A 269 -12.23 9.79 2.63
CA THR A 269 -12.19 8.46 3.23
C THR A 269 -13.17 8.40 4.40
N GLU A 270 -14.04 7.40 4.42
CA GLU A 270 -14.94 7.13 5.54
C GLU A 270 -14.34 6.06 6.48
N GLU A 271 -14.27 6.40 7.76
CA GLU A 271 -13.79 5.49 8.81
C GLU A 271 -14.49 4.13 8.78
N GLN A 272 -15.82 4.13 8.62
CA GLN A 272 -16.63 2.91 8.59
C GLN A 272 -16.30 1.98 7.43
N GLN A 273 -15.93 2.52 6.26
CA GLN A 273 -15.53 1.69 5.11
C GLN A 273 -14.21 0.96 5.42
N ILE A 274 -13.26 1.64 6.01
CA ILE A 274 -11.98 1.03 6.44
C ILE A 274 -12.24 -0.01 7.54
N GLN A 275 -13.07 0.29 8.54
CA GLN A 275 -13.43 -0.66 9.61
C GLN A 275 -14.05 -1.94 9.05
N ARG A 276 -14.95 -1.83 8.07
CA ARG A 276 -15.58 -2.98 7.40
C ARG A 276 -14.54 -3.84 6.69
N VAL A 277 -13.59 -3.23 5.96
CA VAL A 277 -12.49 -3.98 5.29
C VAL A 277 -11.64 -4.70 6.32
N VAL A 278 -11.19 -4.01 7.37
CA VAL A 278 -10.37 -4.61 8.43
C VAL A 278 -11.11 -5.75 9.13
N ALA A 279 -12.39 -5.58 9.43
CA ALA A 279 -13.21 -6.63 10.05
C ALA A 279 -13.38 -7.85 9.12
N THR A 280 -13.65 -7.62 7.83
CA THR A 280 -13.77 -8.68 6.82
C THR A 280 -12.49 -9.50 6.70
N LEU A 281 -11.33 -8.87 6.77
CA LEU A 281 -10.03 -9.52 6.62
C LEU A 281 -9.57 -10.31 7.86
N ARG A 282 -10.16 -10.10 9.04
CA ARG A 282 -9.86 -10.91 10.24
C ARG A 282 -10.31 -12.37 10.12
N GLY A 283 -11.16 -12.66 9.16
CA GLY A 283 -11.69 -14.01 8.91
C GLY A 283 -11.11 -14.72 7.66
N VAL A 284 -10.03 -14.20 7.08
CA VAL A 284 -9.45 -14.70 5.80
C VAL A 284 -8.14 -15.44 6.00
#